data_a4eef633ba5d8c09ad68cc6efe64718d
#
_entry.id   a4eef633ba5d8c09ad68cc6efe64718d
#
_cell.length_a   1.000
_cell.length_b   1.000
_cell.length_c   1.000
_cell.angle_alpha   90.00
_cell.angle_beta   90.00
_cell.angle_gamma   90.00
#
_symmetry.space_group_name_H-M   'P 1'
#
loop_
_entity.id
_entity.type
_entity.pdbx_description
1 polymer ?
#
loop_
_entity_poly.entity_id
_entity_poly.type
_entity_poly.pdbx_seq_one_letter_code
_entity_poly.pdbx_strand_id
1 'polypeptide(L)'
;MVLALEDPPLAPSPLVLVVDASASMAAREGKGTRLDLAKERVLPLLERSPEAVLVRAGERPEAFGPAPGIALKERLLALEAKDRKGDLEAAIALGRRLLKAPVVVATDGPPPPGVEGYVGVGSPRENLGIVAVAAGFLALGNGAGRPLPAQVEVGGKTFRVEVPP
;
A
#
# COMPACT_ATOMS: atom_id res chain seq x y z
N MET A 1 -4.19 12.67 7.00
CA MET A 1 -3.49 13.14 8.22
C MET A 1 -2.30 12.25 8.48
N VAL A 2 -1.20 12.82 8.92
CA VAL A 2 0.03 12.10 9.27
C VAL A 2 0.23 12.20 10.78
N LEU A 3 0.38 11.04 11.45
CA LEU A 3 0.74 10.96 12.85
C LEU A 3 2.26 10.79 12.96
N ALA A 4 2.95 11.76 13.56
CA ALA A 4 4.34 11.58 13.97
C ALA A 4 4.38 10.68 15.21
N LEU A 5 5.11 9.59 15.15
CA LEU A 5 5.40 8.76 16.30
C LEU A 5 6.63 9.35 17.00
N GLU A 6 6.51 9.64 18.29
CA GLU A 6 7.57 10.30 19.08
C GLU A 6 8.81 9.42 19.35
N ASP A 7 8.76 8.15 18.98
CA ASP A 7 9.92 7.27 19.08
C ASP A 7 10.95 7.55 18.00
N PRO A 8 12.23 7.31 18.24
CA PRO A 8 13.28 7.57 17.27
C PRO A 8 12.91 6.92 15.93
N PRO A 9 13.24 7.57 14.81
CA PRO A 9 12.87 7.06 13.50
C PRO A 9 13.36 5.62 13.39
N LEU A 10 12.42 4.70 13.22
CA LEU A 10 12.76 3.32 12.90
C LEU A 10 13.67 3.36 11.68
N ALA A 11 14.77 2.62 11.72
CA ALA A 11 15.67 2.51 10.58
C ALA A 11 14.86 2.17 9.32
N PRO A 12 15.24 2.71 8.16
CA PRO A 12 14.62 2.33 6.91
C PRO A 12 14.53 0.81 6.82
N SER A 13 13.33 0.28 6.67
CA SER A 13 13.09 -1.16 6.71
C SER A 13 12.84 -1.72 5.31
N PRO A 14 13.19 -2.99 5.08
CA PRO A 14 12.82 -3.66 3.84
C PRO A 14 11.29 -3.72 3.69
N LEU A 15 10.83 -3.85 2.44
CA LEU A 15 9.42 -3.81 2.09
C LEU A 15 9.08 -4.85 1.02
N VAL A 16 7.99 -5.57 1.21
CA VAL A 16 7.29 -6.28 0.13
C VAL A 16 6.07 -5.46 -0.26
N LEU A 17 6.06 -4.93 -1.46
CA LEU A 17 4.94 -4.14 -1.99
C LEU A 17 4.19 -4.96 -3.04
N VAL A 18 2.92 -5.25 -2.77
CA VAL A 18 2.02 -5.95 -3.67
C VAL A 18 1.02 -4.95 -4.24
N VAL A 19 0.95 -4.86 -5.56
CA VAL A 19 0.03 -3.97 -6.27
C VAL A 19 -0.94 -4.79 -7.09
N ASP A 20 -2.21 -4.63 -6.81
CA ASP A 20 -3.29 -5.25 -7.56
C ASP A 20 -3.31 -4.70 -9.00
N ALA A 21 -3.30 -5.60 -9.97
CA ALA A 21 -3.32 -5.29 -11.40
C ALA A 21 -4.54 -5.88 -12.11
N SER A 22 -5.60 -6.20 -11.36
CA SER A 22 -6.87 -6.64 -11.91
C SER A 22 -7.57 -5.54 -12.71
N ALA A 23 -8.51 -5.93 -13.58
CA ALA A 23 -9.22 -5.00 -14.45
C ALA A 23 -10.00 -3.90 -13.70
N SER A 24 -10.45 -4.17 -12.47
CA SER A 24 -11.12 -3.16 -11.63
C SER A 24 -10.21 -1.98 -11.28
N MET A 25 -8.90 -2.21 -11.21
CA MET A 25 -7.91 -1.15 -10.98
C MET A 25 -7.75 -0.19 -12.18
N ALA A 26 -8.25 -0.55 -13.36
CA ALA A 26 -8.33 0.33 -14.53
C ALA A 26 -9.52 1.30 -14.48
N ALA A 27 -10.42 1.14 -13.51
CA ALA A 27 -11.56 2.05 -13.36
C ALA A 27 -11.10 3.48 -13.10
N ARG A 28 -11.79 4.44 -13.71
CA ARG A 28 -11.50 5.86 -13.53
C ARG A 28 -11.82 6.31 -12.10
N GLU A 29 -10.90 7.06 -11.55
CA GLU A 29 -11.06 7.69 -10.24
C GLU A 29 -10.31 9.03 -10.22
N GLY A 30 -11.06 10.13 -10.10
CA GLY A 30 -10.49 11.45 -10.20
C GLY A 30 -9.86 11.73 -11.58
N LYS A 31 -8.61 12.14 -11.59
CA LYS A 31 -7.86 12.49 -12.82
C LYS A 31 -7.23 11.29 -13.53
N GLY A 32 -7.20 10.12 -12.91
CA GLY A 32 -6.55 8.93 -13.41
C GLY A 32 -7.38 7.68 -13.20
N THR A 33 -6.70 6.56 -13.04
CA THR A 33 -7.27 5.28 -12.67
C THR A 33 -7.02 4.96 -11.20
N ARG A 34 -7.71 3.96 -10.67
CA ARG A 34 -7.40 3.43 -9.32
C ARG A 34 -5.94 2.98 -9.22
N LEU A 35 -5.42 2.38 -10.27
CA LEU A 35 -4.02 1.98 -10.33
C LEU A 35 -3.07 3.18 -10.26
N ASP A 36 -3.38 4.28 -10.96
CA ASP A 36 -2.57 5.50 -10.90
C ASP A 36 -2.55 6.07 -9.48
N LEU A 37 -3.71 6.10 -8.83
CA LEU A 37 -3.82 6.55 -7.45
C LEU A 37 -3.06 5.63 -6.48
N ALA A 38 -3.13 4.31 -6.69
CA ALA A 38 -2.36 3.35 -5.90
C ALA A 38 -0.86 3.58 -6.06
N LYS A 39 -0.37 3.74 -7.29
CA LYS A 39 1.05 4.05 -7.57
C LYS A 39 1.51 5.32 -6.86
N GLU A 40 0.73 6.38 -6.95
CA GLU A 40 1.03 7.66 -6.30
C GLU A 40 1.18 7.50 -4.78
N ARG A 41 0.27 6.74 -4.16
CA ARG A 41 0.25 6.52 -2.72
C ARG A 41 1.38 5.63 -2.21
N VAL A 42 1.79 4.61 -2.98
CA VAL A 42 2.82 3.67 -2.55
C VAL A 42 4.24 4.06 -2.96
N LEU A 43 4.38 4.97 -3.91
CA LEU A 43 5.69 5.40 -4.40
C LEU A 43 6.62 5.91 -3.29
N PRO A 44 6.17 6.76 -2.35
CA PRO A 44 7.03 7.22 -1.25
C PRO A 44 7.52 6.09 -0.34
N LEU A 45 6.71 5.07 -0.13
CA LEU A 45 7.10 3.88 0.64
C LEU A 45 8.21 3.12 -0.06
N LEU A 46 8.05 2.90 -1.36
CA LEU A 46 9.03 2.19 -2.17
C LEU A 46 10.36 2.94 -2.23
N GLU A 47 10.34 4.24 -2.50
CA GLU A 47 11.55 5.06 -2.63
C GLU A 47 12.39 5.10 -1.34
N ARG A 48 11.76 4.99 -0.18
CA ARG A 48 12.44 4.99 1.12
C ARG A 48 12.97 3.64 1.56
N SER A 49 12.54 2.55 0.91
CA SER A 49 12.94 1.20 1.29
C SER A 49 14.34 0.89 0.81
N PRO A 50 15.27 0.52 1.73
CA PRO A 50 16.65 0.18 1.36
C PRO A 50 16.72 -1.10 0.52
N GLU A 51 15.77 -2.00 0.74
CA GLU A 51 15.58 -3.22 -0.01
C GLU A 51 14.09 -3.50 -0.15
N ALA A 52 13.63 -3.79 -1.35
CA ALA A 52 12.22 -4.06 -1.61
C ALA A 52 12.03 -5.15 -2.66
N VAL A 53 10.87 -5.79 -2.58
CA VAL A 53 10.31 -6.62 -3.64
C VAL A 53 8.99 -5.98 -4.06
N LEU A 54 8.85 -5.70 -5.34
CA LEU A 54 7.60 -5.25 -5.95
C LEU A 54 6.92 -6.46 -6.60
N VAL A 55 5.69 -6.74 -6.23
CA VAL A 55 4.89 -7.81 -6.83
C VAL A 55 3.68 -7.24 -7.53
N ARG A 56 3.54 -7.50 -8.80
CA ARG A 56 2.32 -7.27 -9.57
C ARG A 56 1.37 -8.44 -9.34
N ALA A 57 0.21 -8.17 -8.77
CA ALA A 57 -0.83 -9.17 -8.53
C ALA A 57 -1.81 -9.21 -9.71
N GLY A 58 -1.43 -9.92 -10.76
CA GLY A 58 -2.29 -10.28 -11.88
C GLY A 58 -2.80 -11.73 -11.76
N GLU A 59 -3.30 -12.29 -12.85
CA GLU A 59 -3.67 -13.73 -12.93
C GLU A 59 -2.46 -14.62 -12.61
N ARG A 60 -1.29 -14.17 -13.02
CA ARG A 60 0.00 -14.74 -12.62
C ARG A 60 0.80 -13.63 -11.94
N PRO A 61 1.15 -13.80 -10.67
CA PRO A 61 1.99 -12.84 -9.98
C PRO A 61 3.38 -12.73 -10.61
N GLU A 62 3.84 -11.50 -10.77
CA GLU A 62 5.20 -11.18 -11.23
C GLU A 62 5.92 -10.38 -10.16
N ALA A 63 7.14 -10.80 -9.82
CA ALA A 63 7.96 -10.12 -8.84
C ALA A 63 9.20 -9.47 -9.47
N PHE A 64 9.55 -8.30 -8.95
CA PHE A 64 10.75 -7.54 -9.28
C PHE A 64 11.56 -7.28 -8.02
N GLY A 65 12.85 -7.52 -8.09
CA GLY A 65 13.73 -7.46 -6.92
C GLY A 65 14.03 -8.86 -6.33
N PRO A 66 14.64 -8.93 -5.14
CA PRO A 66 14.99 -7.81 -4.23
C PRO A 66 15.96 -6.81 -4.83
N ALA A 67 15.70 -5.54 -4.58
CA ALA A 67 16.54 -4.42 -5.00
C ALA A 67 16.27 -3.20 -4.11
N PRO A 68 17.13 -2.18 -4.08
CA PRO A 68 16.78 -0.90 -3.47
C PRO A 68 15.46 -0.37 -4.04
N GLY A 69 14.57 0.10 -3.19
CA GLY A 69 13.23 0.51 -3.63
C GLY A 69 13.24 1.56 -4.73
N ILE A 70 14.20 2.48 -4.69
CA ILE A 70 14.37 3.49 -5.74
C ILE A 70 14.65 2.87 -7.12
N ALA A 71 15.32 1.73 -7.18
CA ALA A 71 15.60 1.03 -8.43
C ALA A 71 14.35 0.35 -9.03
N LEU A 72 13.31 0.15 -8.22
CA LEU A 72 12.04 -0.46 -8.66
C LEU A 72 11.00 0.56 -9.09
N LYS A 73 11.27 1.86 -8.97
CA LYS A 73 10.36 2.95 -9.32
C LYS A 73 9.82 2.83 -10.73
N GLU A 74 10.69 2.66 -11.72
CA GLU A 74 10.29 2.54 -13.12
C GLU A 74 9.37 1.33 -13.35
N ARG A 75 9.61 0.23 -12.64
CA ARG A 75 8.76 -0.96 -12.70
C ARG A 75 7.37 -0.67 -12.11
N LEU A 76 7.30 0.02 -10.98
CA LEU A 76 6.02 0.44 -10.38
C LEU A 76 5.23 1.32 -11.36
N LEU A 77 5.86 2.34 -11.93
CA LEU A 77 5.21 3.27 -12.83
C LEU A 77 4.73 2.60 -14.13
N ALA A 78 5.43 1.56 -14.59
CA ALA A 78 5.10 0.80 -15.79
C ALA A 78 4.01 -0.28 -15.56
N LEU A 79 3.55 -0.51 -14.33
CA LEU A 79 2.48 -1.48 -14.09
C LEU A 79 1.19 -1.09 -14.83
N GLU A 80 0.50 -2.09 -15.36
CA GLU A 80 -0.77 -1.94 -16.05
C GLU A 80 -1.82 -2.91 -15.49
N ALA A 81 -3.06 -2.44 -15.36
CA ALA A 81 -4.20 -3.23 -14.94
C ALA A 81 -4.86 -3.86 -16.18
N LYS A 82 -4.40 -5.04 -16.56
CA LYS A 82 -4.87 -5.75 -17.77
C LYS A 82 -5.54 -7.08 -17.47
N ASP A 83 -5.32 -7.65 -16.29
CA ASP A 83 -5.77 -8.99 -15.99
C ASP A 83 -7.21 -8.98 -15.49
N ARG A 84 -7.98 -10.00 -15.86
CA ARG A 84 -9.38 -10.12 -15.43
C ARG A 84 -9.51 -10.19 -13.91
N LYS A 85 -8.59 -10.91 -13.28
CA LYS A 85 -8.51 -11.09 -11.83
C LYS A 85 -7.08 -10.88 -11.37
N GLY A 86 -6.90 -10.39 -10.15
CA GLY A 86 -5.65 -10.43 -9.43
C GLY A 86 -5.68 -11.55 -8.39
N ASP A 87 -4.61 -12.32 -8.30
CA ASP A 87 -4.40 -13.28 -7.24
C ASP A 87 -3.52 -12.67 -6.16
N LEU A 88 -4.16 -11.94 -5.24
CA LEU A 88 -3.45 -11.28 -4.14
C LEU A 88 -2.79 -12.27 -3.20
N GLU A 89 -3.41 -13.39 -2.93
CA GLU A 89 -2.87 -14.42 -2.04
C GLU A 89 -1.57 -15.01 -2.60
N ALA A 90 -1.59 -15.41 -3.86
CA ALA A 90 -0.39 -15.91 -4.54
C ALA A 90 0.71 -14.84 -4.65
N ALA A 91 0.34 -13.58 -4.89
CA ALA A 91 1.29 -12.47 -4.94
C ALA A 91 1.95 -12.20 -3.59
N ILE A 92 1.19 -12.20 -2.50
CA ILE A 92 1.70 -12.06 -1.14
C ILE A 92 2.65 -13.22 -0.81
N ALA A 93 2.25 -14.46 -1.11
CA ALA A 93 3.09 -15.64 -0.88
C ALA A 93 4.40 -15.58 -1.67
N LEU A 94 4.36 -15.12 -2.92
CA LEU A 94 5.55 -14.92 -3.75
C LEU A 94 6.48 -13.87 -3.12
N GLY A 95 5.95 -12.73 -2.73
CA GLY A 95 6.74 -11.66 -2.10
C GLY A 95 7.43 -12.12 -0.82
N ARG A 96 6.70 -12.81 0.05
CA ARG A 96 7.24 -13.35 1.32
C ARG A 96 8.34 -14.40 1.14
N ARG A 97 8.31 -15.15 0.04
CA ARG A 97 9.39 -16.09 -0.29
C ARG A 97 10.67 -15.39 -0.73
N LEU A 98 10.54 -14.23 -1.37
CA LEU A 98 11.68 -13.49 -1.93
C LEU A 98 12.33 -12.57 -0.90
N LEU A 99 11.57 -12.04 0.04
CA LEU A 99 12.07 -11.11 1.05
C LEU A 99 11.29 -11.25 2.35
N LYS A 100 12.00 -11.42 3.46
CA LYS A 100 11.41 -11.36 4.81
C LYS A 100 11.26 -9.92 5.24
N ALA A 101 10.12 -9.33 4.93
CA ALA A 101 9.84 -7.94 5.21
C ALA A 101 8.31 -7.74 5.40
N PRO A 102 7.90 -6.62 6.00
CA PRO A 102 6.50 -6.25 6.04
C PRO A 102 5.88 -6.20 4.65
N VAL A 103 4.67 -6.71 4.53
CA VAL A 103 3.91 -6.73 3.27
C VAL A 103 2.89 -5.60 3.29
N VAL A 104 2.95 -4.75 2.28
CA VAL A 104 1.95 -3.71 2.02
C VAL A 104 1.23 -4.05 0.72
N VAL A 105 -0.10 -4.04 0.75
CA VAL A 105 -0.95 -4.36 -0.41
C VAL A 105 -1.73 -3.13 -0.84
N ALA A 106 -1.66 -2.79 -2.12
CA ALA A 106 -2.48 -1.76 -2.74
C ALA A 106 -3.54 -2.42 -3.65
N THR A 107 -4.81 -2.23 -3.33
CA THR A 107 -5.95 -2.85 -4.03
C THR A 107 -7.21 -2.02 -3.87
N ASP A 108 -8.19 -2.20 -4.75
CA ASP A 108 -9.54 -1.66 -4.62
C ASP A 108 -10.50 -2.63 -3.90
N GLY A 109 -10.04 -3.80 -3.55
CA GLY A 109 -10.76 -4.77 -2.73
C GLY A 109 -10.53 -4.57 -1.23
N PRO A 110 -11.12 -5.44 -0.40
CA PRO A 110 -10.90 -5.42 1.04
C PRO A 110 -9.45 -5.78 1.39
N PRO A 111 -8.94 -5.34 2.56
CA PRO A 111 -7.59 -5.69 2.98
C PRO A 111 -7.45 -7.21 3.14
N PRO A 112 -6.43 -7.83 2.52
CA PRO A 112 -6.15 -9.24 2.74
C PRO A 112 -5.75 -9.50 4.19
N PRO A 113 -6.08 -10.67 4.75
CA PRO A 113 -5.66 -11.01 6.11
C PRO A 113 -4.14 -11.20 6.19
N GLY A 114 -3.55 -10.87 7.34
CA GLY A 114 -2.15 -11.16 7.65
C GLY A 114 -1.12 -10.26 6.94
N VAL A 115 -1.53 -9.13 6.37
CA VAL A 115 -0.62 -8.12 5.82
C VAL A 115 -0.37 -7.02 6.84
N GLU A 116 0.81 -6.41 6.82
CA GLU A 116 1.21 -5.37 7.75
C GLU A 116 0.72 -3.97 7.33
N GLY A 117 0.41 -3.80 6.03
CA GLY A 117 -0.10 -2.54 5.51
C GLY A 117 -1.07 -2.73 4.36
N TYR A 118 -1.95 -1.75 4.19
CA TYR A 118 -2.97 -1.74 3.17
C TYR A 118 -3.18 -0.33 2.62
N VAL A 119 -3.19 -0.22 1.31
CA VAL A 119 -3.53 1.01 0.59
C VAL A 119 -4.79 0.75 -0.22
N GLY A 120 -5.92 1.21 0.31
CA GLY A 120 -7.21 1.11 -0.36
C GLY A 120 -7.38 2.20 -1.41
N VAL A 121 -7.85 1.83 -2.59
CA VAL A 121 -8.30 2.72 -3.64
C VAL A 121 -9.70 2.31 -4.08
N GLY A 122 -10.43 3.19 -4.75
CA GLY A 122 -11.80 2.91 -5.16
C GLY A 122 -12.81 3.83 -4.53
N SER A 123 -13.95 4.02 -5.19
CA SER A 123 -14.97 5.01 -4.86
C SER A 123 -15.42 5.00 -3.40
N PRO A 124 -15.83 6.17 -2.90
CA PRO A 124 -15.96 6.47 -1.48
C PRO A 124 -17.20 5.78 -0.91
N ARG A 125 -16.99 4.65 -0.34
CA ARG A 125 -17.81 4.27 0.81
C ARG A 125 -16.85 4.43 1.99
N GLU A 126 -17.24 5.23 2.97
CA GLU A 126 -16.58 5.51 4.24
C GLU A 126 -15.37 4.61 4.56
N ASN A 127 -14.31 4.73 3.80
CA ASN A 127 -13.12 3.92 3.96
C ASN A 127 -12.08 4.74 4.71
N LEU A 128 -11.92 4.40 5.95
CA LEU A 128 -10.76 4.81 6.72
C LEU A 128 -9.69 3.74 6.54
N GLY A 129 -8.55 4.11 6.02
CA GLY A 129 -7.46 3.17 5.77
C GLY A 129 -6.10 3.72 6.13
N ILE A 130 -5.19 2.82 6.48
CA ILE A 130 -3.78 3.15 6.57
C ILE A 130 -3.25 3.30 5.14
N VAL A 131 -2.87 4.50 4.75
CA VAL A 131 -2.36 4.79 3.40
C VAL A 131 -0.84 4.70 3.31
N ALA A 132 -0.15 4.85 4.44
CA ALA A 132 1.29 4.63 4.49
C ALA A 132 1.73 4.33 5.92
N VAL A 133 2.67 3.41 6.05
CA VAL A 133 3.46 3.19 7.26
C VAL A 133 4.91 3.34 6.89
N ALA A 134 5.59 4.30 7.51
CA ALA A 134 7.01 4.46 7.34
C ALA A 134 7.66 4.67 8.71
N ALA A 135 8.97 4.56 8.77
CA ALA A 135 9.70 4.76 10.00
C ALA A 135 9.34 6.11 10.65
N GLY A 136 8.67 6.06 11.78
CA GLY A 136 8.29 7.21 12.57
C GLY A 136 6.97 7.89 12.21
N PHE A 137 6.21 7.42 11.21
CA PHE A 137 4.89 7.97 10.92
C PHE A 137 3.89 6.96 10.34
N LEU A 138 2.63 7.22 10.59
CA LEU A 138 1.49 6.52 10.04
C LEU A 138 0.61 7.52 9.32
N ALA A 139 0.34 7.31 8.04
CA ALA A 139 -0.59 8.12 7.27
C ALA A 139 -1.94 7.41 7.20
N LEU A 140 -3.01 8.13 7.54
CA LEU A 140 -4.38 7.66 7.42
C LEU A 140 -5.06 8.37 6.27
N GLY A 141 -5.76 7.62 5.44
CA GLY A 141 -6.60 8.15 4.38
C GLY A 141 -8.06 7.99 4.73
N ASN A 142 -8.85 9.03 4.47
CA ASN A 142 -10.29 9.04 4.63
C ASN A 142 -10.92 9.28 3.25
N GLY A 143 -11.65 8.29 2.75
CA GLY A 143 -12.38 8.38 1.49
C GLY A 143 -13.81 8.91 1.62
N ALA A 144 -14.26 9.23 2.85
CA ALA A 144 -15.55 9.85 3.05
C ALA A 144 -15.47 11.35 2.79
N GLY A 145 -16.52 11.95 2.28
CA GLY A 145 -16.62 13.40 2.11
C GLY A 145 -16.81 14.20 3.42
N ARG A 146 -16.55 13.59 4.55
CA ARG A 146 -16.66 14.15 5.91
C ARG A 146 -15.57 13.61 6.81
N PRO A 147 -15.17 14.33 7.88
CA PRO A 147 -14.23 13.80 8.87
C PRO A 147 -14.73 12.50 9.51
N LEU A 148 -13.83 11.55 9.70
CA LEU A 148 -14.13 10.28 10.36
C LEU A 148 -13.27 10.09 11.61
N PRO A 149 -13.86 9.66 12.74
CA PRO A 149 -13.08 9.30 13.91
C PRO A 149 -12.32 8.00 13.66
N ALA A 150 -11.07 7.94 14.06
CA ALA A 150 -10.25 6.75 14.01
C ALA A 150 -9.63 6.46 15.38
N GLN A 151 -9.48 5.18 15.66
CA GLN A 151 -8.67 4.70 16.77
C GLN A 151 -7.53 3.87 16.17
N VAL A 152 -6.31 4.24 16.48
CA VAL A 152 -5.10 3.61 15.97
C VAL A 152 -4.30 3.07 17.13
N GLU A 153 -3.90 1.81 17.02
CA GLU A 153 -3.03 1.17 18.02
C GLU A 153 -1.66 0.93 17.37
N VAL A 154 -0.62 1.46 18.00
CA VAL A 154 0.77 1.32 17.55
C VAL A 154 1.67 1.05 18.75
N GLY A 155 2.37 -0.07 18.74
CA GLY A 155 3.31 -0.41 19.81
C GLY A 155 2.68 -0.47 21.21
N GLY A 156 1.41 -0.92 21.30
CA GLY A 156 0.66 -0.99 22.55
C GLY A 156 0.11 0.37 23.04
N LYS A 157 0.30 1.44 22.29
CA LYS A 157 -0.29 2.77 22.54
C LYS A 157 -1.50 3.00 21.63
N THR A 158 -2.56 3.55 22.19
CA THR A 158 -3.79 3.87 21.46
C THR A 158 -3.90 5.37 21.24
N PHE A 159 -4.12 5.77 19.99
CA PHE A 159 -4.34 7.14 19.57
C PHE A 159 -5.77 7.30 19.04
N ARG A 160 -6.46 8.34 19.46
CA ARG A 160 -7.75 8.73 18.90
C ARG A 160 -7.55 10.00 18.08
N VAL A 161 -7.94 9.94 16.83
CA VAL A 161 -7.74 11.03 15.87
C VAL A 161 -8.97 11.20 15.01
N GLU A 162 -9.19 12.41 14.54
CA GLU A 162 -10.19 12.70 13.53
C GLU A 162 -9.47 12.88 12.20
N VAL A 163 -9.81 12.01 11.23
CA VAL A 163 -9.15 12.00 9.92
C VAL A 163 -9.99 12.86 8.98
N PRO A 164 -9.45 13.99 8.48
CA PRO A 164 -10.15 14.84 7.52
C PRO A 164 -10.37 14.09 6.19
N PRO A 165 -11.36 14.53 5.39
CA PRO A 165 -11.62 13.97 4.06
C PRO A 165 -10.44 14.16 3.10
#